data_f2def88d9a7a073fb0323224e94c5dba
#
_entry.id   f2def88d9a7a073fb0323224e94c5dba
#
_cell.length_a   1.000
_cell.length_b   1.000
_cell.length_c   1.000
_cell.angle_alpha   90.00
_cell.angle_beta   90.00
_cell.angle_gamma   90.00
#
_symmetry.space_group_name_H-M   'P 1'
#
loop_
_entity.id
_entity.type
_entity.pdbx_description
1 polymer ?
#
loop_
_entity_poly.entity_id
_entity_poly.type
_entity_poly.pdbx_seq_one_letter_code
_entity_poly.pdbx_strand_id
1 'polypeptide(L)'
;KLVTGVQTCALPILGSDAGQAFAQMAFSIEKVTVTAQSRALKAEYSLELAQDLKAIHGLDAETELSNILSTEILAEINREVIRTIYNTAVGGAQYGTTTAGTFDLDTDSNGRWSVERFKGLIFQIERDANVIAKQTRRGKGNVLIVSSDVASAMAMAGVLSYTPALQADLQVDDTGNTFAGLLHGRIKVYIDPYFGGYTSNQELVTVGYKGTSPYDAGLFYCPYVPLQMVRAVDQFTFQPKIGFKTRYGMVRSEEHTSELQS
;
A
#
# COMPACT_ATOMS: atom_id res chain seq x y z
N LYS A 1 -6.32 15.56 32.36
CA LYS A 1 -7.40 15.06 33.23
C LYS A 1 -7.64 13.60 32.84
N LEU A 2 -6.96 12.68 33.54
CA LEU A 2 -7.22 11.24 33.41
C LEU A 2 -8.58 10.98 34.04
N VAL A 3 -9.55 10.61 33.21
CA VAL A 3 -10.81 10.07 33.70
C VAL A 3 -10.62 8.54 33.74
N THR A 4 -10.29 8.02 34.88
CA THR A 4 -10.39 6.60 35.21
C THR A 4 -11.85 6.26 35.45
N GLY A 5 -12.58 5.99 34.35
CA GLY A 5 -13.86 5.33 34.44
C GLY A 5 -13.65 3.84 34.61
N VAL A 6 -13.67 3.33 35.82
CA VAL A 6 -13.85 1.93 36.08
C VAL A 6 -15.30 1.62 35.70
N GLN A 7 -15.53 1.10 34.50
CA GLN A 7 -16.77 0.40 34.20
C GLN A 7 -16.72 -0.92 34.97
N THR A 8 -17.36 -0.93 36.12
CA THR A 8 -17.75 -2.18 36.74
C THR A 8 -18.77 -2.83 35.79
N CYS A 9 -18.32 -3.79 34.98
CA CYS A 9 -19.22 -4.73 34.35
C CYS A 9 -19.90 -5.50 35.48
N ALA A 10 -21.07 -5.06 35.89
CA ALA A 10 -21.96 -5.91 36.63
C ALA A 10 -22.30 -7.08 35.68
N LEU A 11 -21.72 -8.24 35.92
CA LEU A 11 -22.13 -9.47 35.26
C LEU A 11 -23.61 -9.67 35.59
N PRO A 12 -24.52 -9.70 34.61
CA PRO A 12 -25.91 -10.05 34.90
C PRO A 12 -25.94 -11.44 35.49
N ILE A 13 -26.45 -11.54 36.71
CA ILE A 13 -26.69 -12.84 37.36
C ILE A 13 -27.75 -13.54 36.55
N LEU A 14 -27.36 -14.63 35.88
CA LEU A 14 -28.27 -15.45 35.10
C LEU A 14 -29.41 -15.94 35.99
N GLY A 15 -30.63 -15.53 35.69
CA GLY A 15 -31.85 -16.17 36.23
C GLY A 15 -32.60 -15.42 37.31
N SER A 16 -32.30 -14.12 37.61
CA SER A 16 -33.02 -13.43 38.69
C SER A 16 -34.24 -12.61 38.28
N ASP A 17 -34.42 -12.30 36.95
CA ASP A 17 -35.57 -11.53 36.48
C ASP A 17 -36.20 -12.14 35.25
N ALA A 18 -37.54 -12.31 35.31
CA ALA A 18 -38.36 -12.78 34.21
C ALA A 18 -38.38 -11.73 33.07
N GLY A 19 -37.40 -11.80 32.19
CA GLY A 19 -37.27 -10.89 31.04
C GLY A 19 -35.87 -10.73 30.49
N GLN A 20 -34.84 -11.22 31.17
CA GLN A 20 -33.48 -11.21 30.61
C GLN A 20 -33.27 -12.44 29.72
N ALA A 21 -33.39 -12.21 28.41
CA ALA A 21 -33.01 -13.22 27.44
C ALA A 21 -31.48 -13.48 27.52
N PHE A 22 -31.09 -14.73 27.36
CA PHE A 22 -29.68 -15.05 27.22
C PHE A 22 -29.06 -14.28 26.06
N ALA A 23 -27.80 -13.87 26.22
CA ALA A 23 -27.07 -13.25 25.14
C ALA A 23 -27.05 -14.17 23.91
N GLN A 24 -27.53 -13.66 22.79
CA GLN A 24 -27.61 -14.41 21.55
C GLN A 24 -26.53 -13.93 20.60
N MET A 25 -25.88 -14.86 19.92
CA MET A 25 -24.96 -14.58 18.84
C MET A 25 -25.62 -14.99 17.52
N ALA A 26 -25.53 -14.10 16.54
CA ALA A 26 -25.92 -14.38 15.17
C ALA A 26 -24.69 -14.21 14.27
N PHE A 27 -24.60 -14.96 13.20
CA PHE A 27 -23.62 -14.75 12.15
C PHE A 27 -24.35 -14.52 10.82
N SER A 28 -23.81 -13.66 10.01
CA SER A 28 -24.23 -13.44 8.63
C SER A 28 -23.11 -13.86 7.69
N ILE A 29 -23.48 -14.37 6.53
CA ILE A 29 -22.53 -14.70 5.47
C ILE A 29 -22.75 -13.69 4.37
N GLU A 30 -21.74 -12.85 4.13
CA GLU A 30 -21.75 -11.88 3.07
C GLU A 30 -20.93 -12.37 1.88
N LYS A 31 -21.40 -12.08 0.67
CA LYS A 31 -20.73 -12.41 -0.57
C LYS A 31 -20.26 -11.15 -1.26
N VAL A 32 -18.96 -11.03 -1.42
CA VAL A 32 -18.36 -9.95 -2.22
C VAL A 32 -18.00 -10.49 -3.60
N THR A 33 -18.46 -9.81 -4.65
CA THR A 33 -18.19 -10.18 -6.03
C THR A 33 -17.07 -9.30 -6.59
N VAL A 34 -16.11 -9.92 -7.27
CA VAL A 34 -14.99 -9.24 -7.91
C VAL A 34 -15.16 -9.29 -9.42
N THR A 35 -15.18 -8.13 -10.06
CA THR A 35 -15.19 -8.04 -11.53
C THR A 35 -13.77 -7.98 -12.06
N ALA A 36 -13.37 -8.98 -12.84
CA ALA A 36 -12.04 -9.03 -13.43
C ALA A 36 -11.98 -8.20 -14.72
N GLN A 37 -11.02 -7.29 -14.80
CA GLN A 37 -10.72 -6.48 -15.98
C GLN A 37 -9.48 -7.00 -16.68
N SER A 38 -9.45 -6.86 -18.01
CA SER A 38 -8.28 -7.25 -18.82
C SER A 38 -7.35 -6.07 -19.00
N ARG A 39 -6.06 -6.30 -18.80
CA ARG A 39 -5.00 -5.35 -19.10
C ARG A 39 -4.05 -5.97 -20.08
N ALA A 40 -3.63 -5.22 -21.08
CA ALA A 40 -2.69 -5.68 -22.08
C ALA A 40 -1.79 -4.53 -22.53
N LEU A 41 -0.53 -4.86 -22.73
CA LEU A 41 0.47 -3.96 -23.31
C LEU A 41 1.10 -4.67 -24.50
N LYS A 42 1.27 -3.96 -25.62
CA LYS A 42 1.88 -4.52 -26.84
C LYS A 42 3.02 -3.64 -27.32
N ALA A 43 4.01 -4.27 -27.93
CA ALA A 43 5.06 -3.60 -28.69
C ALA A 43 5.17 -4.20 -30.08
N GLU A 44 5.52 -3.36 -31.03
CA GLU A 44 5.76 -3.71 -32.43
C GLU A 44 7.22 -3.36 -32.75
N TYR A 45 7.87 -4.20 -33.52
CA TYR A 45 9.23 -3.94 -33.97
C TYR A 45 9.42 -4.39 -35.41
N SER A 46 10.31 -3.72 -36.15
CA SER A 46 10.63 -4.09 -37.51
C SER A 46 11.66 -5.21 -37.54
N LEU A 47 11.57 -6.07 -38.58
CA LEU A 47 12.54 -7.13 -38.81
C LEU A 47 13.95 -6.57 -39.06
N GLU A 48 14.04 -5.43 -39.73
CA GLU A 48 15.30 -4.74 -40.01
C GLU A 48 16.00 -4.33 -38.70
N LEU A 49 15.25 -3.69 -37.77
CA LEU A 49 15.79 -3.33 -36.46
C LEU A 49 16.29 -4.56 -35.67
N ALA A 50 15.55 -5.66 -35.73
CA ALA A 50 15.96 -6.90 -35.07
C ALA A 50 17.27 -7.47 -35.65
N GLN A 51 17.44 -7.40 -36.96
CA GLN A 51 18.67 -7.83 -37.63
C GLN A 51 19.85 -6.93 -37.28
N ASP A 52 19.66 -5.62 -37.29
CA ASP A 52 20.71 -4.66 -36.99
C ASP A 52 21.15 -4.75 -35.52
N LEU A 53 20.23 -4.87 -34.58
CA LEU A 53 20.55 -5.09 -33.16
C LEU A 53 21.34 -6.38 -32.95
N LYS A 54 20.98 -7.45 -33.64
CA LYS A 54 21.69 -8.72 -33.54
C LYS A 54 23.08 -8.66 -34.17
N ALA A 55 23.22 -7.97 -35.31
CA ALA A 55 24.47 -7.88 -36.05
C ALA A 55 25.49 -6.96 -35.35
N ILE A 56 25.05 -5.84 -34.78
CA ILE A 56 25.94 -4.81 -34.19
C ILE A 56 26.15 -5.04 -32.70
N HIS A 57 25.09 -5.34 -31.95
CA HIS A 57 25.13 -5.45 -30.49
C HIS A 57 25.03 -6.88 -29.96
N GLY A 58 24.72 -7.86 -30.82
CA GLY A 58 24.50 -9.24 -30.40
C GLY A 58 23.26 -9.46 -29.54
N LEU A 59 22.37 -8.45 -29.46
CA LEU A 59 21.15 -8.49 -28.65
C LEU A 59 19.97 -8.99 -29.47
N ASP A 60 19.12 -9.77 -28.82
CA ASP A 60 17.85 -10.22 -29.41
C ASP A 60 16.74 -9.21 -29.07
N ALA A 61 16.24 -8.51 -30.08
CA ALA A 61 15.20 -7.49 -29.93
C ALA A 61 13.94 -8.03 -29.24
N GLU A 62 13.57 -9.28 -29.51
CA GLU A 62 12.40 -9.89 -28.90
C GLU A 62 12.58 -10.06 -27.37
N THR A 63 13.74 -10.56 -26.95
CA THR A 63 14.03 -10.79 -25.55
C THR A 63 14.09 -9.47 -24.79
N GLU A 64 14.77 -8.46 -25.33
CA GLU A 64 14.87 -7.15 -24.70
C GLU A 64 13.50 -6.46 -24.56
N LEU A 65 12.70 -6.46 -25.64
CA LEU A 65 11.35 -5.90 -25.60
C LEU A 65 10.44 -6.65 -24.62
N SER A 66 10.56 -7.99 -24.56
CA SER A 66 9.75 -8.76 -23.62
C SER A 66 10.10 -8.44 -22.16
N ASN A 67 11.38 -8.24 -21.84
CA ASN A 67 11.83 -7.84 -20.53
C ASN A 67 11.29 -6.45 -20.15
N ILE A 68 11.44 -5.47 -21.03
CA ILE A 68 10.94 -4.10 -20.83
C ILE A 68 9.42 -4.11 -20.63
N LEU A 69 8.67 -4.80 -21.49
CA LEU A 69 7.22 -4.86 -21.40
C LEU A 69 6.73 -5.55 -20.13
N SER A 70 7.39 -6.63 -19.71
CA SER A 70 7.01 -7.35 -18.48
C SER A 70 7.25 -6.49 -17.24
N THR A 71 8.37 -5.78 -17.18
CA THR A 71 8.68 -4.86 -16.10
C THR A 71 7.69 -3.70 -16.04
N GLU A 72 7.39 -3.08 -17.18
CA GLU A 72 6.47 -1.94 -17.22
C GLU A 72 5.03 -2.34 -16.84
N ILE A 73 4.53 -3.49 -17.28
CA ILE A 73 3.18 -3.93 -16.92
C ILE A 73 3.07 -4.26 -15.44
N LEU A 74 4.13 -4.82 -14.83
CA LEU A 74 4.18 -5.08 -13.40
C LEU A 74 4.22 -3.78 -12.59
N ALA A 75 5.03 -2.81 -13.02
CA ALA A 75 5.10 -1.49 -12.41
C ALA A 75 3.75 -0.77 -12.48
N GLU A 76 3.05 -0.88 -13.62
CA GLU A 76 1.72 -0.29 -13.81
C GLU A 76 0.67 -0.92 -12.89
N ILE A 77 0.69 -2.26 -12.74
CA ILE A 77 -0.20 -2.97 -11.80
C ILE A 77 0.06 -2.53 -10.37
N ASN A 78 1.32 -2.47 -9.95
CA ASN A 78 1.68 -2.02 -8.60
C ASN A 78 1.23 -0.59 -8.33
N ARG A 79 1.43 0.30 -9.29
CA ARG A 79 0.95 1.69 -9.20
C ARG A 79 -0.57 1.78 -9.07
N GLU A 80 -1.31 0.92 -9.77
CA GLU A 80 -2.76 0.85 -9.66
C GLU A 80 -3.20 0.34 -8.28
N VAL A 81 -2.52 -0.68 -7.74
CA VAL A 81 -2.78 -1.18 -6.38
C VAL A 81 -2.55 -0.08 -5.35
N ILE A 82 -1.43 0.62 -5.41
CA ILE A 82 -1.10 1.71 -4.48
C ILE A 82 -2.13 2.85 -4.59
N ARG A 83 -2.50 3.25 -5.80
CA ARG A 83 -3.58 4.26 -5.99
C ARG A 83 -4.92 3.81 -5.42
N THR A 84 -5.23 2.53 -5.56
CA THR A 84 -6.46 1.98 -4.98
C THR A 84 -6.40 2.04 -3.46
N ILE A 85 -5.25 1.74 -2.85
CA ILE A 85 -5.04 1.89 -1.41
C ILE A 85 -5.28 3.34 -0.98
N TYR A 86 -4.68 4.32 -1.66
CA TYR A 86 -4.86 5.73 -1.34
C TYR A 86 -6.32 6.20 -1.44
N ASN A 87 -7.02 5.75 -2.49
CA ASN A 87 -8.42 6.13 -2.71
C ASN A 87 -9.39 5.46 -1.74
N THR A 88 -9.02 4.31 -1.20
CA THR A 88 -9.88 3.53 -0.29
C THR A 88 -9.55 3.75 1.17
N ALA A 89 -8.41 4.36 1.48
CA ALA A 89 -7.98 4.63 2.84
C ALA A 89 -8.92 5.62 3.53
N VAL A 90 -9.14 5.41 4.80
CA VAL A 90 -9.92 6.33 5.64
C VAL A 90 -8.99 7.46 6.10
N GLY A 91 -9.46 8.70 6.09
CA GLY A 91 -8.66 9.83 6.56
C GLY A 91 -8.11 9.61 7.96
N GLY A 92 -6.79 9.65 8.09
CA GLY A 92 -6.05 9.58 9.35
C GLY A 92 -6.06 10.91 10.11
N ALA A 93 -5.21 11.02 11.12
CA ALA A 93 -4.99 12.26 11.88
C ALA A 93 -6.29 12.92 12.39
N GLN A 94 -7.26 12.12 12.82
CA GLN A 94 -8.57 12.62 13.29
C GLN A 94 -8.50 13.25 14.69
N TYR A 95 -7.48 12.93 15.47
CA TYR A 95 -7.33 13.38 16.84
C TYR A 95 -5.96 13.99 17.09
N GLY A 96 -5.93 15.14 17.74
CA GLY A 96 -4.70 15.81 18.17
C GLY A 96 -4.02 16.62 17.07
N THR A 97 -4.73 16.91 16.00
CA THR A 97 -4.34 17.83 14.93
C THR A 97 -5.32 18.99 14.88
N THR A 98 -4.85 20.13 14.40
CA THR A 98 -5.67 21.34 14.23
C THR A 98 -6.70 21.14 13.13
N THR A 99 -6.31 20.48 12.06
CA THR A 99 -7.20 20.12 10.93
C THR A 99 -7.28 18.61 10.83
N ALA A 100 -8.47 18.05 10.94
CA ALA A 100 -8.67 16.61 10.77
C ALA A 100 -8.23 16.15 9.38
N GLY A 101 -7.44 15.07 9.32
CA GLY A 101 -6.91 14.51 8.07
C GLY A 101 -5.58 15.11 7.61
N THR A 102 -5.07 16.16 8.28
CA THR A 102 -3.81 16.80 7.93
C THR A 102 -2.97 17.01 9.19
N PHE A 103 -1.73 16.61 9.15
CA PHE A 103 -0.76 16.87 10.20
C PHE A 103 0.20 17.97 9.74
N ASP A 104 0.15 19.11 10.37
CA ASP A 104 1.03 20.24 10.11
C ASP A 104 2.21 20.24 11.09
N LEU A 105 3.42 20.17 10.54
CA LEU A 105 4.64 20.16 11.36
C LEU A 105 4.85 21.44 12.17
N ASP A 106 4.28 22.56 11.74
CA ASP A 106 4.45 23.83 12.43
C ASP A 106 3.44 24.05 13.54
N THR A 107 2.19 23.62 13.34
CA THR A 107 1.09 23.86 14.30
C THR A 107 0.81 22.68 15.21
N ASP A 108 0.91 21.45 14.70
CA ASP A 108 0.50 20.24 15.41
C ASP A 108 1.66 19.55 16.15
N SER A 109 2.89 19.95 15.85
CA SER A 109 4.08 19.40 16.46
C SER A 109 4.71 20.39 17.45
N ASN A 110 4.80 19.99 18.72
CA ASN A 110 5.50 20.74 19.76
C ASN A 110 7.00 20.43 19.69
N GLY A 111 7.78 21.35 19.17
CA GLY A 111 9.23 21.19 19.14
C GLY A 111 9.93 22.46 18.69
N ARG A 112 11.09 22.73 19.26
CA ARG A 112 11.93 23.89 18.91
C ARG A 112 12.81 23.57 17.70
N TRP A 113 13.21 22.32 17.58
CA TRP A 113 14.09 21.81 16.54
C TRP A 113 13.32 20.96 15.53
N SER A 114 13.71 20.97 14.28
CA SER A 114 13.08 20.17 13.22
C SER A 114 13.01 18.68 13.55
N VAL A 115 14.05 18.14 14.17
CA VAL A 115 14.10 16.74 14.61
C VAL A 115 13.01 16.41 15.65
N GLU A 116 12.72 17.34 16.56
CA GLU A 116 11.66 17.17 17.55
C GLU A 116 10.27 17.17 16.90
N ARG A 117 10.10 18.04 15.91
CA ARG A 117 8.85 18.08 15.11
C ARG A 117 8.63 16.79 14.33
N PHE A 118 9.67 16.22 13.74
CA PHE A 118 9.59 14.91 13.08
C PHE A 118 9.25 13.77 14.04
N LYS A 119 9.69 13.83 15.30
CA LYS A 119 9.24 12.87 16.33
C LYS A 119 7.75 13.01 16.63
N GLY A 120 7.21 14.22 16.54
CA GLY A 120 5.76 14.47 16.63
C GLY A 120 4.98 13.76 15.52
N LEU A 121 5.47 13.83 14.28
CA LEU A 121 4.89 13.10 13.15
C LEU A 121 4.89 11.59 13.41
N ILE A 122 6.00 11.03 13.87
CA ILE A 122 6.11 9.60 14.17
C ILE A 122 5.11 9.19 15.27
N PHE A 123 4.93 10.02 16.29
CA PHE A 123 3.92 9.77 17.31
C PHE A 123 2.50 9.73 16.73
N GLN A 124 2.19 10.63 15.79
CA GLN A 124 0.89 10.62 15.12
C GLN A 124 0.68 9.35 14.27
N ILE A 125 1.69 8.92 13.54
CA ILE A 125 1.65 7.65 12.78
C ILE A 125 1.38 6.46 13.71
N GLU A 126 2.06 6.40 14.85
CA GLU A 126 1.84 5.36 15.86
C GLU A 126 0.42 5.40 16.43
N ARG A 127 -0.13 6.61 16.61
CA ARG A 127 -1.49 6.83 17.07
C ARG A 127 -2.51 6.30 16.07
N ASP A 128 -2.32 6.59 14.78
CA ASP A 128 -3.20 6.11 13.72
C ASP A 128 -3.11 4.58 13.58
N ALA A 129 -1.90 4.01 13.70
CA ALA A 129 -1.73 2.55 13.78
C ALA A 129 -2.50 1.93 14.96
N ASN A 130 -2.58 2.62 16.10
CA ASN A 130 -3.36 2.17 17.26
C ASN A 130 -4.88 2.32 17.03
N VAL A 131 -5.32 3.30 16.23
CA VAL A 131 -6.73 3.45 15.85
C VAL A 131 -7.18 2.22 15.05
N ILE A 132 -6.36 1.75 14.09
CA ILE A 132 -6.63 0.51 13.37
C ILE A 132 -6.83 -0.67 14.35
N ALA A 133 -5.92 -0.82 15.32
CA ALA A 133 -6.04 -1.88 16.31
C ALA A 133 -7.33 -1.80 17.15
N LYS A 134 -7.76 -0.59 17.50
CA LYS A 134 -8.99 -0.38 18.28
C LYS A 134 -10.26 -0.67 17.49
N GLN A 135 -10.26 -0.33 16.21
CA GLN A 135 -11.40 -0.51 15.32
C GLN A 135 -11.54 -1.97 14.89
N THR A 136 -10.46 -2.58 14.41
CA THR A 136 -10.48 -3.95 13.90
C THR A 136 -10.39 -5.01 14.99
N ARG A 137 -9.79 -4.68 16.15
CA ARG A 137 -9.48 -5.62 17.24
C ARG A 137 -8.64 -6.83 16.81
N ARG A 138 -7.97 -6.74 15.66
CA ARG A 138 -7.14 -7.81 15.10
C ARG A 138 -5.66 -7.55 15.29
N GLY A 139 -5.21 -6.33 15.06
CA GLY A 139 -3.80 -5.98 15.20
C GLY A 139 -3.53 -4.52 14.92
N LYS A 140 -2.37 -4.06 15.34
CA LYS A 140 -1.87 -2.72 15.08
C LYS A 140 -1.33 -2.62 13.67
N GLY A 141 -1.44 -1.45 13.04
CA GLY A 141 -0.81 -1.18 11.73
C GLY A 141 0.65 -1.61 11.69
N ASN A 142 1.04 -2.36 10.68
CA ASN A 142 2.37 -2.94 10.51
C ASN A 142 3.02 -2.64 9.16
N VAL A 143 2.32 -1.97 8.28
CA VAL A 143 2.79 -1.53 6.97
C VAL A 143 2.59 -0.02 6.86
N LEU A 144 3.59 0.67 6.33
CA LEU A 144 3.59 2.10 6.12
C LEU A 144 4.04 2.38 4.69
N ILE A 145 3.25 3.15 3.95
CA ILE A 145 3.61 3.66 2.63
C ILE A 145 3.78 5.17 2.75
N VAL A 146 4.94 5.67 2.37
CA VAL A 146 5.31 7.09 2.54
C VAL A 146 5.94 7.64 1.26
N SER A 147 5.91 8.96 1.13
CA SER A 147 6.71 9.66 0.13
C SER A 147 8.21 9.67 0.49
N SER A 148 9.05 10.00 -0.47
CA SER A 148 10.51 10.07 -0.28
C SER A 148 10.93 11.07 0.80
N ASP A 149 10.27 12.22 0.88
CA ASP A 149 10.61 13.28 1.81
C ASP A 149 10.25 12.92 3.24
N VAL A 150 9.10 12.27 3.44
CA VAL A 150 8.71 11.74 4.75
C VAL A 150 9.67 10.63 5.21
N ALA A 151 10.11 9.75 4.31
CA ALA A 151 11.10 8.73 4.65
C ALA A 151 12.43 9.36 5.10
N SER A 152 12.88 10.41 4.43
CA SER A 152 14.07 11.17 4.80
C SER A 152 13.90 11.85 6.17
N ALA A 153 12.72 12.42 6.43
CA ALA A 153 12.41 13.02 7.74
C ALA A 153 12.44 11.98 8.88
N MET A 154 11.91 10.78 8.65
CA MET A 154 11.98 9.66 9.60
C MET A 154 13.41 9.20 9.85
N ALA A 155 14.24 9.19 8.81
CA ALA A 155 15.66 8.86 8.93
C ALA A 155 16.40 9.90 9.79
N MET A 156 16.16 11.19 9.54
CA MET A 156 16.73 12.27 10.34
C MET A 156 16.29 12.22 11.82
N ALA A 157 15.08 11.76 12.08
CA ALA A 157 14.60 11.56 13.44
C ALA A 157 15.32 10.39 14.17
N GLY A 158 16.11 9.59 13.45
CA GLY A 158 16.90 8.48 13.99
C GLY A 158 16.07 7.27 14.42
N VAL A 159 14.86 7.13 13.91
CA VAL A 159 13.90 6.11 14.33
C VAL A 159 13.72 5.03 13.25
N LEU A 160 14.09 5.34 12.03
CA LEU A 160 14.04 4.41 10.91
C LEU A 160 15.34 3.57 10.88
N SER A 161 15.21 2.27 11.09
CA SER A 161 16.31 1.33 10.92
C SER A 161 16.37 0.91 9.46
N TYR A 162 17.32 1.47 8.72
CA TYR A 162 17.56 1.04 7.34
C TYR A 162 18.05 -0.39 7.29
N THR A 163 17.59 -1.13 6.30
CA THR A 163 18.17 -2.45 6.03
C THR A 163 19.56 -2.26 5.41
N PRO A 164 20.60 -3.01 5.85
CA PRO A 164 21.98 -2.82 5.36
C PRO A 164 22.14 -2.91 3.83
N ALA A 165 21.25 -3.64 3.16
CA ALA A 165 21.22 -3.75 1.70
C ALA A 165 20.84 -2.44 0.99
N LEU A 166 20.19 -1.50 1.68
CA LEU A 166 19.74 -0.21 1.14
C LEU A 166 20.71 0.94 1.42
N GLN A 167 21.76 0.73 2.21
CA GLN A 167 22.72 1.79 2.52
C GLN A 167 23.60 2.20 1.34
N ALA A 168 23.73 1.36 0.32
CA ALA A 168 24.59 1.66 -0.82
C ALA A 168 23.87 2.36 -1.98
N ASP A 169 22.60 2.01 -2.24
CA ASP A 169 21.82 2.58 -3.31
C ASP A 169 20.33 2.49 -2.97
N LEU A 170 19.58 3.57 -3.16
CA LEU A 170 18.12 3.57 -3.23
C LEU A 170 17.70 2.80 -4.50
N GLN A 171 17.97 1.51 -4.54
CA GLN A 171 17.52 0.69 -5.64
C GLN A 171 16.01 0.53 -5.53
N VAL A 172 15.33 1.15 -6.47
CA VAL A 172 13.92 0.87 -6.74
C VAL A 172 13.88 -0.57 -7.22
N ASP A 173 13.16 -1.42 -6.52
CA ASP A 173 12.91 -2.78 -6.96
C ASP A 173 12.30 -2.76 -8.38
N ASP A 174 12.53 -3.79 -9.19
CA ASP A 174 11.98 -3.92 -10.56
C ASP A 174 10.44 -3.72 -10.60
N THR A 175 9.79 -3.88 -9.46
CA THR A 175 8.35 -3.64 -9.27
C THR A 175 7.99 -2.17 -8.99
N GLY A 176 8.95 -1.25 -8.92
CA GLY A 176 8.72 0.17 -8.65
C GLY A 176 8.45 0.52 -7.19
N ASN A 177 8.60 -0.42 -6.26
CA ASN A 177 8.46 -0.20 -4.83
C ASN A 177 9.81 -0.28 -4.15
N THR A 178 10.07 0.67 -3.24
CA THR A 178 11.31 0.69 -2.47
C THR A 178 11.01 0.40 -1.00
N PHE A 179 11.54 -0.70 -0.50
CA PHE A 179 11.50 -1.01 0.93
C PHE A 179 12.60 -0.22 1.65
N ALA A 180 12.21 0.75 2.50
CA ALA A 180 13.17 1.60 3.19
C ALA A 180 13.74 0.97 4.47
N GLY A 181 12.92 0.24 5.21
CA GLY A 181 13.36 -0.36 6.46
C GLY A 181 12.24 -0.59 7.46
N LEU A 182 12.60 -0.67 8.73
CA LEU A 182 11.67 -0.91 9.83
C LEU A 182 11.61 0.32 10.74
N LEU A 183 10.42 0.84 10.95
CA LEU A 183 10.16 1.86 11.96
C LEU A 183 9.93 1.16 13.31
N HIS A 184 10.70 1.54 14.33
CA HIS A 184 10.69 0.92 15.67
C HIS A 184 10.83 -0.61 15.67
N GLY A 185 11.47 -1.19 14.64
CA GLY A 185 11.64 -2.64 14.51
C GLY A 185 10.35 -3.44 14.26
N ARG A 186 9.22 -2.79 13.99
CA ARG A 186 7.92 -3.45 13.81
C ARG A 186 7.18 -3.08 12.55
N ILE A 187 7.15 -1.81 12.17
CA ILE A 187 6.39 -1.31 11.03
C ILE A 187 7.30 -1.32 9.81
N LYS A 188 6.90 -2.01 8.75
CA LYS A 188 7.61 -2.02 7.47
C LYS A 188 7.31 -0.74 6.72
N VAL A 189 8.35 -0.02 6.33
CA VAL A 189 8.23 1.25 5.60
C VAL A 189 8.58 1.03 4.13
N TYR A 190 7.65 1.40 3.27
CA TYR A 190 7.82 1.39 1.81
C TYR A 190 7.76 2.81 1.29
N ILE A 191 8.66 3.16 0.38
CA ILE A 191 8.68 4.45 -0.29
C ILE A 191 7.94 4.32 -1.62
N ASP A 192 7.00 5.22 -1.86
CA ASP A 192 6.36 5.37 -3.16
C ASP A 192 7.10 6.45 -3.96
N PRO A 193 7.86 6.08 -5.01
CA PRO A 193 8.61 7.04 -5.81
C PRO A 193 7.73 7.88 -6.75
N TYR A 194 6.48 7.49 -6.93
CA TYR A 194 5.56 8.15 -7.87
C TYR A 194 4.61 9.14 -7.20
N PHE A 195 4.63 9.20 -5.86
CA PHE A 195 3.81 10.14 -5.12
C PHE A 195 4.52 11.49 -4.99
N GLY A 196 3.78 12.57 -5.19
CA GLY A 196 4.28 13.93 -5.07
C GLY A 196 4.84 14.47 -6.39
N GLY A 197 4.21 15.49 -6.94
CA GLY A 197 4.83 16.35 -7.94
C GLY A 197 5.62 17.45 -7.23
N TYR A 198 6.59 18.05 -7.91
CA TYR A 198 7.39 19.18 -7.43
C TYR A 198 6.57 20.40 -6.95
N THR A 199 5.26 20.38 -7.14
CA THR A 199 4.34 21.49 -6.84
C THR A 199 3.44 21.26 -5.63
N SER A 200 3.46 20.07 -5.03
CA SER A 200 2.62 19.74 -3.87
C SER A 200 3.43 19.83 -2.58
N ASN A 201 3.07 20.77 -1.71
CA ASN A 201 3.61 20.82 -0.33
C ASN A 201 2.93 19.79 0.60
N GLN A 202 2.11 18.93 0.05
CA GLN A 202 1.41 17.90 0.81
C GLN A 202 2.06 16.54 0.54
N GLU A 203 2.49 15.92 1.62
CA GLU A 203 3.09 14.61 1.62
C GLU A 203 2.07 13.59 2.16
N LEU A 204 2.07 12.40 1.58
CA LEU A 204 1.13 11.35 1.97
C LEU A 204 1.83 10.30 2.83
N VAL A 205 1.12 9.92 3.89
CA VAL A 205 1.51 8.83 4.77
C VAL A 205 0.31 7.89 4.90
N THR A 206 0.45 6.65 4.51
CA THR A 206 -0.62 5.66 4.63
C THR A 206 -0.19 4.54 5.55
N VAL A 207 -0.98 4.29 6.58
CA VAL A 207 -0.77 3.21 7.54
C VAL A 207 -1.74 2.08 7.24
N GLY A 208 -1.23 0.87 7.15
CA GLY A 208 -2.03 -0.32 6.88
C GLY A 208 -1.73 -1.46 7.84
N TYR A 209 -2.67 -2.37 7.94
CA TYR A 209 -2.51 -3.62 8.66
C TYR A 209 -2.59 -4.81 7.72
N LYS A 210 -1.63 -5.72 7.83
CA LYS A 210 -1.61 -7.01 7.14
C LYS A 210 -1.38 -8.11 8.16
N GLY A 211 -2.39 -8.94 8.37
CA GLY A 211 -2.30 -10.12 9.23
C GLY A 211 -1.60 -11.31 8.57
N THR A 212 -1.45 -12.38 9.33
CA THR A 212 -0.86 -13.63 8.85
C THR A 212 -1.83 -14.44 8.00
N SER A 213 -3.13 -14.31 8.24
CA SER A 213 -4.16 -14.98 7.45
C SER A 213 -4.36 -14.30 6.10
N PRO A 214 -4.58 -15.05 5.00
CA PRO A 214 -4.94 -14.47 3.71
C PRO A 214 -6.23 -13.63 3.74
N TYR A 215 -7.14 -13.93 4.67
CA TYR A 215 -8.40 -13.21 4.82
C TYR A 215 -8.31 -11.97 5.73
N ASP A 216 -7.15 -11.74 6.32
CA ASP A 216 -6.90 -10.63 7.23
C ASP A 216 -6.20 -9.48 6.50
N ALA A 217 -6.93 -8.88 5.56
CA ALA A 217 -6.49 -7.76 4.75
C ALA A 217 -7.68 -6.90 4.30
N GLY A 218 -7.49 -5.60 4.18
CA GLY A 218 -8.51 -4.66 3.73
C GLY A 218 -8.72 -4.62 2.22
N LEU A 219 -7.69 -4.95 1.44
CA LEU A 219 -7.72 -4.99 -0.01
C LEU A 219 -7.31 -6.37 -0.51
N PHE A 220 -8.11 -6.94 -1.42
CA PHE A 220 -7.84 -8.22 -2.06
C PHE A 220 -7.52 -8.02 -3.53
N TYR A 221 -6.36 -8.51 -3.95
CA TYR A 221 -5.96 -8.63 -5.33
C TYR A 221 -6.26 -10.04 -5.81
N CYS A 222 -7.15 -10.18 -6.80
CA CYS A 222 -7.64 -11.45 -7.31
C CYS A 222 -7.19 -11.64 -8.76
N PRO A 223 -6.04 -12.27 -9.03
CA PRO A 223 -5.61 -12.57 -10.38
C PRO A 223 -6.48 -13.72 -10.94
N TYR A 224 -7.16 -13.45 -12.05
CA TYR A 224 -7.95 -14.46 -12.76
C TYR A 224 -7.11 -15.17 -13.84
N VAL A 225 -6.33 -14.39 -14.58
CA VAL A 225 -5.37 -14.90 -15.57
C VAL A 225 -4.01 -14.31 -15.23
N PRO A 226 -2.98 -15.15 -15.00
CA PRO A 226 -1.63 -14.66 -14.75
C PRO A 226 -1.10 -13.91 -15.97
N LEU A 227 0.01 -13.21 -15.80
CA LEU A 227 0.67 -12.51 -16.89
C LEU A 227 1.11 -13.53 -17.97
N GLN A 228 0.60 -13.36 -19.16
CA GLN A 228 0.89 -14.24 -20.31
C GLN A 228 1.46 -13.42 -21.46
N MET A 229 2.53 -13.92 -22.06
CA MET A 229 3.12 -13.38 -23.26
C MET A 229 2.36 -13.92 -24.48
N VAL A 230 2.04 -13.05 -25.41
CA VAL A 230 1.37 -13.39 -26.67
C VAL A 230 2.22 -12.84 -27.81
N ARG A 231 2.51 -13.68 -28.77
CA ARG A 231 3.20 -13.31 -30.00
C ARG A 231 2.18 -13.30 -31.16
N ALA A 232 2.29 -12.30 -32.00
CA ALA A 232 1.45 -12.18 -33.20
C ALA A 232 2.25 -11.54 -34.34
N VAL A 233 1.80 -11.74 -35.55
CA VAL A 233 2.30 -11.05 -36.75
C VAL A 233 1.20 -10.14 -37.24
N ASP A 234 1.53 -8.93 -37.60
CA ASP A 234 0.57 -7.99 -38.16
C ASP A 234 0.10 -8.45 -39.55
N GLN A 235 -1.19 -8.35 -39.79
CA GLN A 235 -1.78 -8.77 -41.06
C GLN A 235 -1.42 -7.85 -42.23
N PHE A 236 -1.16 -6.58 -41.95
CA PHE A 236 -0.93 -5.58 -43.01
C PHE A 236 0.54 -5.32 -43.29
N THR A 237 1.37 -5.32 -42.23
CA THR A 237 2.80 -4.97 -42.33
C THR A 237 3.72 -6.19 -42.24
N PHE A 238 3.20 -7.36 -41.89
CA PHE A 238 3.94 -8.59 -41.60
C PHE A 238 5.03 -8.43 -40.53
N GLN A 239 4.94 -7.37 -39.74
CA GLN A 239 5.89 -7.11 -38.65
C GLN A 239 5.52 -7.94 -37.43
N PRO A 240 6.51 -8.43 -36.68
CA PRO A 240 6.26 -9.16 -35.45
C PRO A 240 5.81 -8.21 -34.34
N LYS A 241 4.85 -8.69 -33.55
CA LYS A 241 4.29 -8.00 -32.38
C LYS A 241 4.39 -8.90 -31.16
N ILE A 242 4.79 -8.31 -30.04
CA ILE A 242 4.79 -8.97 -28.74
C ILE A 242 3.82 -8.24 -27.85
N GLY A 243 3.06 -8.98 -27.07
CA GLY A 243 2.15 -8.41 -26.09
C GLY A 243 2.11 -9.23 -24.81
N PHE A 244 1.90 -8.56 -23.73
CA PHE A 244 1.58 -9.15 -22.44
C PHE A 244 0.12 -8.87 -22.11
N LYS A 245 -0.57 -9.90 -21.64
CA LYS A 245 -1.97 -9.82 -21.24
C LYS A 245 -2.14 -10.43 -19.88
N THR A 246 -2.89 -9.76 -19.03
CA THR A 246 -3.32 -10.26 -17.72
C THR A 246 -4.78 -9.89 -17.49
N ARG A 247 -5.42 -10.60 -16.56
CA ARG A 247 -6.79 -10.31 -16.15
C ARG A 247 -6.89 -10.47 -14.65
N TYR A 248 -7.26 -9.42 -13.96
CA TYR A 248 -7.38 -9.38 -12.50
C TYR A 248 -8.50 -8.46 -12.08
N GLY A 249 -8.90 -8.60 -10.84
CA GLY A 249 -9.81 -7.70 -10.17
C GLY A 249 -9.30 -7.34 -8.80
N MET A 250 -9.70 -6.17 -8.33
CA MET A 250 -9.44 -5.72 -6.96
C MET A 250 -10.75 -5.44 -6.26
N VAL A 251 -10.83 -5.81 -4.99
CA VAL A 251 -11.99 -5.57 -4.17
C VAL A 251 -11.56 -5.20 -2.76
N ARG A 252 -12.25 -4.22 -2.19
CA ARG A 252 -12.12 -3.85 -0.80
C ARG A 252 -13.11 -4.66 0.04
N SER A 253 -12.69 -5.15 1.18
CA SER A 253 -13.60 -5.71 2.18
C SER A 253 -14.28 -4.57 2.94
N GLU A 254 -15.60 -4.59 3.01
CA GLU A 254 -16.34 -3.58 3.76
C GLU A 254 -16.14 -3.71 5.27
N GLU A 255 -15.92 -4.93 5.77
CA GLU A 255 -15.64 -5.18 7.18
C GLU A 255 -14.31 -4.58 7.66
N HIS A 256 -13.38 -4.32 6.74
CA HIS A 256 -12.02 -3.87 7.03
C HIS A 256 -11.73 -2.45 6.51
N THR A 257 -12.75 -1.63 6.35
CA THR A 257 -12.58 -0.23 5.88
C THR A 257 -11.69 0.61 6.77
N SER A 258 -11.51 0.20 8.02
CA SER A 258 -10.65 0.86 9.00
C SER A 258 -9.20 0.38 9.00
N GLU A 259 -8.84 -0.59 8.17
CA GLU A 259 -7.48 -1.14 8.12
C GLU A 259 -6.50 -0.27 7.33
N LEU A 260 -7.03 0.65 6.50
CA LEU A 260 -6.25 1.58 5.71
C LEU A 260 -6.57 3.01 6.16
N GLN A 261 -5.58 3.72 6.67
CA GLN A 261 -5.67 5.13 7.02
C GLN A 261 -4.57 5.92 6.31
N SER A 262 -4.92 7.05 5.74
CA SER A 262 -4.00 7.97 5.06
C SER A 262 -3.87 9.30 5.77
#